data_abf519eec59346690122308268c31e04
#
_entry.id   abf519eec59346690122308268c31e04
#
_cell.length_a   1.000
_cell.length_b   1.000
_cell.length_c   1.000
_cell.angle_alpha   90.00
_cell.angle_beta   90.00
_cell.angle_gamma   90.00
#
_symmetry.space_group_name_H-M   'P 1'
#
loop_
_entity.id
_entity.type
_entity.pdbx_description
1 polymer ?
#
loop_
_entity_poly.entity_id
_entity_poly.type
_entity_poly.pdbx_seq_one_letter_code
_entity_poly.pdbx_strand_id
1 'polypeptide(L)'
;MSHLHILSQQHHASSGIRVRVVSPDLPLRVFPFASDQVTAVVTTRHGGVSTGPYGSLNLGGHVGDGPEAVAENRRRLAAALGVDRLTIADQKHTATVAVVDGALAGRGHDGVADSAAAFPGTDAMITDLPDVALTILVADCAPVVLYDPVRRAAGVAHSGRVGTLKGVIPQTIKAMAATFGSAPADLLIGIGPAIGAASYEIGAAEAAEVMAAFGEAGTRLLTPTRPGRATFDLAAAIRRQLAAAAVPAGNVHDMAIDTRTGTDDFFSDRAARPCGRFAAIARLHRAADESPPRAGTSVLTRSPALTLLKSKPLRPA
;
A
#
# COMPACT_ATOMS: atom_id res chain seq x y z
N MET A 1 -26.80 17.37 -3.44
CA MET A 1 -26.13 17.32 -4.77
C MET A 1 -24.98 18.31 -4.77
N SER A 2 -23.80 17.86 -4.37
CA SER A 2 -22.59 18.71 -4.38
C SER A 2 -21.63 18.15 -5.41
N HIS A 3 -21.59 18.81 -6.57
CA HIS A 3 -20.62 18.49 -7.62
C HIS A 3 -19.21 18.86 -7.15
N LEU A 4 -18.35 17.86 -7.05
CA LEU A 4 -16.92 18.05 -6.84
C LEU A 4 -16.32 18.76 -8.06
N HIS A 5 -15.98 20.04 -7.91
CA HIS A 5 -15.23 20.78 -8.93
C HIS A 5 -13.76 20.30 -8.91
N ILE A 6 -13.37 19.68 -10.02
CA ILE A 6 -12.00 19.22 -10.25
C ILE A 6 -11.22 20.42 -10.83
N LEU A 7 -10.37 21.04 -10.01
CA LEU A 7 -9.38 21.99 -10.50
C LEU A 7 -8.10 21.23 -10.86
N SER A 8 -7.83 21.09 -12.15
CA SER A 8 -6.57 20.56 -12.65
C SER A 8 -5.56 21.69 -12.79
N GLN A 9 -4.58 21.77 -11.89
CA GLN A 9 -3.35 22.51 -12.14
C GLN A 9 -2.26 21.54 -12.58
N GLN A 10 -1.82 21.71 -13.83
CA GLN A 10 -0.70 20.97 -14.41
C GLN A 10 0.62 21.61 -13.96
N HIS A 11 1.37 20.93 -13.11
CA HIS A 11 2.80 21.20 -12.97
C HIS A 11 3.55 20.09 -13.72
N HIS A 12 4.36 20.51 -14.70
CA HIS A 12 5.18 19.62 -15.52
C HIS A 12 6.25 18.96 -14.65
N ALA A 13 6.08 17.66 -14.39
CA ALA A 13 7.15 16.78 -13.96
C ALA A 13 7.38 15.72 -15.04
N SER A 14 8.61 15.48 -15.39
CA SER A 14 9.09 14.64 -16.50
C SER A 14 8.80 13.12 -16.37
N SER A 15 7.92 12.69 -15.46
CA SER A 15 7.60 11.28 -15.19
C SER A 15 6.15 10.87 -15.49
N GLY A 16 5.32 11.72 -16.07
CA GLY A 16 3.93 11.38 -16.42
C GLY A 16 2.98 11.12 -15.24
N ILE A 17 3.42 11.27 -14.00
CA ILE A 17 2.62 11.05 -12.78
C ILE A 17 1.69 12.23 -12.57
N ARG A 18 0.37 11.97 -12.57
CA ARG A 18 -0.62 13.00 -12.31
C ARG A 18 -0.71 13.27 -10.80
N VAL A 19 -0.50 14.51 -10.39
CA VAL A 19 -0.85 14.99 -9.05
C VAL A 19 -2.31 15.40 -9.08
N ARG A 20 -3.18 14.66 -8.41
CA ARG A 20 -4.56 15.07 -8.20
C ARG A 20 -4.64 15.73 -6.82
N VAL A 21 -4.86 17.01 -6.79
CA VAL A 21 -5.15 17.73 -5.55
C VAL A 21 -6.63 17.50 -5.23
N VAL A 22 -6.89 16.57 -4.31
CA VAL A 22 -8.26 16.29 -3.83
C VAL A 22 -8.68 17.39 -2.84
N SER A 23 -7.71 17.99 -2.15
CA SER A 23 -7.80 19.20 -1.35
C SER A 23 -6.50 19.97 -1.53
N PRO A 24 -6.51 21.31 -1.63
CA PRO A 24 -5.28 22.12 -1.69
C PRO A 24 -4.30 21.79 -0.56
N ASP A 25 -4.83 21.40 0.59
CA ASP A 25 -4.07 21.17 1.80
C ASP A 25 -3.60 19.71 1.97
N LEU A 26 -4.04 18.77 1.08
CA LEU A 26 -3.71 17.35 1.17
C LEU A 26 -3.36 16.78 -0.21
N PRO A 27 -2.13 16.99 -0.68
CA PRO A 27 -1.68 16.52 -1.99
C PRO A 27 -1.55 15.00 -2.03
N LEU A 28 -2.19 14.39 -3.03
CA LEU A 28 -2.12 12.96 -3.30
C LEU A 28 -1.42 12.69 -4.63
N ARG A 29 -0.59 11.63 -4.67
CA ARG A 29 -0.05 11.07 -5.91
C ARG A 29 -1.00 10.01 -6.41
N VAL A 30 -1.44 10.10 -7.66
CA VAL A 30 -2.49 9.24 -8.22
C VAL A 30 -1.88 8.28 -9.22
N PHE A 31 -2.22 6.98 -9.12
CA PHE A 31 -1.82 6.00 -10.12
C PHE A 31 -2.62 6.22 -11.43
N PRO A 32 -2.01 5.95 -12.61
CA PRO A 32 -2.65 6.22 -13.91
C PRO A 32 -3.97 5.50 -14.16
N PHE A 33 -4.19 4.35 -13.51
CA PHE A 33 -5.41 3.55 -13.62
C PHE A 33 -6.53 3.98 -12.66
N ALA A 34 -6.29 4.96 -11.78
CA ALA A 34 -7.36 5.52 -10.94
C ALA A 34 -8.44 6.18 -11.81
N SER A 35 -9.70 5.88 -11.51
CA SER A 35 -10.87 6.22 -12.32
C SER A 35 -12.09 6.54 -11.44
N ASP A 36 -13.26 6.63 -12.03
CA ASP A 36 -14.55 6.66 -11.36
C ASP A 36 -14.92 5.33 -10.67
N GLN A 37 -14.21 4.25 -10.97
CA GLN A 37 -14.41 2.93 -10.37
C GLN A 37 -13.48 2.66 -9.19
N VAL A 38 -12.29 3.27 -9.18
CA VAL A 38 -11.28 3.03 -8.15
C VAL A 38 -10.48 4.27 -7.81
N THR A 39 -10.36 4.57 -6.52
CA THR A 39 -9.29 5.42 -5.98
C THR A 39 -8.06 4.57 -5.75
N ALA A 40 -6.95 4.96 -6.39
CA ALA A 40 -5.64 4.34 -6.23
C ALA A 40 -4.61 5.46 -6.07
N VAL A 41 -4.20 5.74 -4.82
CA VAL A 41 -3.43 6.94 -4.48
C VAL A 41 -2.36 6.67 -3.42
N VAL A 42 -1.37 7.56 -3.36
CA VAL A 42 -0.39 7.63 -2.28
C VAL A 42 -0.43 9.03 -1.68
N THR A 43 -0.45 9.12 -0.34
CA THR A 43 -0.34 10.39 0.37
C THR A 43 1.10 10.91 0.34
N THR A 44 1.25 12.21 0.51
CA THR A 44 2.53 12.80 0.89
C THR A 44 2.61 12.99 2.40
N ARG A 45 3.68 13.61 2.90
CA ARG A 45 3.80 14.01 4.32
C ARG A 45 3.06 15.31 4.66
N HIS A 46 2.41 15.96 3.67
CA HIS A 46 1.77 17.27 3.81
C HIS A 46 0.29 17.17 4.14
N GLY A 47 -0.26 18.24 4.76
CA GLY A 47 -1.70 18.38 5.02
C GLY A 47 -2.18 17.87 6.38
N GLY A 48 -1.26 17.50 7.27
CA GLY A 48 -1.58 17.04 8.62
C GLY A 48 -1.34 18.09 9.71
N VAL A 49 -1.42 17.62 10.96
CA VAL A 49 -1.24 18.43 12.18
C VAL A 49 -0.05 18.00 13.02
N SER A 50 0.60 16.89 12.70
CA SER A 50 1.79 16.44 13.42
C SER A 50 2.95 17.43 13.24
N THR A 51 3.85 17.48 14.20
CA THR A 51 4.99 18.41 14.23
C THR A 51 6.33 17.69 14.32
N GLY A 52 7.43 18.44 14.24
CA GLY A 52 8.77 17.90 14.36
C GLY A 52 9.05 16.80 13.33
N PRO A 53 9.64 15.65 13.73
CA PRO A 53 10.00 14.58 12.81
C PRO A 53 8.78 13.90 12.14
N TYR A 54 7.58 14.15 12.65
CA TYR A 54 6.31 13.61 12.15
C TYR A 54 5.55 14.58 11.24
N GLY A 55 6.06 15.80 11.04
CA GLY A 55 5.40 16.87 10.28
C GLY A 55 5.21 16.53 8.80
N SER A 56 3.97 16.60 8.38
CA SER A 56 2.74 16.96 9.08
C SER A 56 1.68 15.85 9.07
N LEU A 57 1.53 15.07 7.97
CA LEU A 57 0.51 14.02 7.79
C LEU A 57 1.07 12.65 8.19
N ASN A 58 1.48 12.51 9.44
CA ASN A 58 1.83 11.18 9.94
C ASN A 58 0.57 10.37 10.24
N LEU A 59 0.48 9.16 9.66
CA LEU A 59 -0.64 8.23 9.80
C LEU A 59 -0.31 7.03 10.72
N GLY A 60 0.98 6.90 11.12
CA GLY A 60 1.49 5.79 11.91
C GLY A 60 1.38 6.03 13.41
N GLY A 61 0.50 5.30 14.11
CA GLY A 61 0.35 5.41 15.57
C GLY A 61 1.42 4.68 16.40
N HIS A 62 2.35 3.95 15.74
CA HIS A 62 3.39 3.14 16.42
C HIS A 62 4.78 3.80 16.40
N VAL A 63 4.89 5.04 15.94
CA VAL A 63 6.20 5.68 15.70
C VAL A 63 6.60 6.69 16.78
N GLY A 64 5.74 6.91 17.80
CA GLY A 64 6.01 7.81 18.92
C GLY A 64 5.46 9.22 18.74
N ASP A 65 4.59 9.47 17.77
CA ASP A 65 3.84 10.71 17.62
C ASP A 65 2.66 10.78 18.60
N GLY A 66 2.12 11.98 18.81
CA GLY A 66 0.92 12.21 19.63
C GLY A 66 -0.31 11.48 19.06
N PRO A 67 -1.02 10.66 19.86
CA PRO A 67 -2.16 9.88 19.36
C PRO A 67 -3.29 10.76 18.80
N GLU A 68 -3.53 11.95 19.37
CA GLU A 68 -4.54 12.88 18.89
C GLU A 68 -4.17 13.45 17.52
N ALA A 69 -2.90 13.75 17.29
CA ALA A 69 -2.42 14.22 15.98
C ALA A 69 -2.57 13.15 14.90
N VAL A 70 -2.24 11.91 15.22
CA VAL A 70 -2.42 10.77 14.30
C VAL A 70 -3.91 10.53 14.01
N ALA A 71 -4.79 10.60 15.03
CA ALA A 71 -6.22 10.45 14.85
C ALA A 71 -6.80 11.56 13.94
N GLU A 72 -6.41 12.80 14.16
CA GLU A 72 -6.81 13.93 13.30
C GLU A 72 -6.30 13.78 11.86
N ASN A 73 -5.05 13.34 11.67
CA ASN A 73 -4.49 13.10 10.35
C ASN A 73 -5.28 12.01 9.60
N ARG A 74 -5.63 10.92 10.28
CA ARG A 74 -6.45 9.83 9.71
C ARG A 74 -7.86 10.32 9.36
N ARG A 75 -8.47 11.14 10.22
CA ARG A 75 -9.78 11.75 9.98
C ARG A 75 -9.74 12.66 8.73
N ARG A 76 -8.71 13.50 8.58
CA ARG A 76 -8.52 14.35 7.39
C ARG A 76 -8.41 13.53 6.12
N LEU A 77 -7.59 12.48 6.15
CA LEU A 77 -7.43 11.61 5.00
C LEU A 77 -8.73 10.87 4.65
N ALA A 78 -9.44 10.33 5.64
CA ALA A 78 -10.73 9.66 5.44
C ALA A 78 -11.76 10.61 4.80
N ALA A 79 -11.87 11.84 5.32
CA ALA A 79 -12.75 12.86 4.76
C ALA A 79 -12.39 13.24 3.31
N ALA A 80 -11.09 13.40 3.01
CA ALA A 80 -10.61 13.68 1.65
C ALA A 80 -10.91 12.53 0.67
N LEU A 81 -10.93 11.30 1.17
CA LEU A 81 -11.30 10.11 0.39
C LEU A 81 -12.82 9.87 0.34
N GLY A 82 -13.63 10.63 1.06
CA GLY A 82 -15.08 10.46 1.13
C GLY A 82 -15.50 9.15 1.82
N VAL A 83 -14.78 8.75 2.85
CA VAL A 83 -15.11 7.61 3.72
C VAL A 83 -15.10 8.05 5.18
N ASP A 84 -15.80 7.32 6.04
CA ASP A 84 -15.80 7.61 7.48
C ASP A 84 -14.52 7.12 8.16
N ARG A 85 -13.97 6.01 7.69
CA ARG A 85 -12.85 5.31 8.32
C ARG A 85 -11.89 4.68 7.29
N LEU A 86 -10.61 4.67 7.61
CA LEU A 86 -9.60 3.92 6.90
C LEU A 86 -9.55 2.48 7.42
N THR A 87 -9.18 1.52 6.58
CA THR A 87 -8.91 0.14 6.99
C THR A 87 -7.41 -0.06 7.02
N ILE A 88 -6.82 -0.23 8.20
CA ILE A 88 -5.37 -0.21 8.42
C ILE A 88 -4.90 -1.52 9.09
N ALA A 89 -3.94 -2.22 8.47
CA ALA A 89 -3.39 -3.46 8.97
C ALA A 89 -2.30 -3.27 10.04
N ASP A 90 -2.08 -4.31 10.87
CA ASP A 90 -0.93 -4.42 11.78
C ASP A 90 0.26 -5.05 11.04
N GLN A 91 1.01 -4.22 10.34
CA GLN A 91 2.12 -4.60 9.46
C GLN A 91 3.34 -5.10 10.25
N LYS A 92 3.79 -6.31 9.98
CA LYS A 92 4.93 -6.98 10.66
C LYS A 92 5.95 -7.58 9.69
N HIS A 93 5.97 -7.11 8.43
CA HIS A 93 6.84 -7.63 7.37
C HIS A 93 6.65 -9.13 7.14
N THR A 94 5.39 -9.55 7.06
CA THR A 94 4.97 -10.92 6.75
C THR A 94 4.58 -11.05 5.28
N ALA A 95 3.99 -12.20 4.90
CA ALA A 95 3.27 -12.38 3.65
C ALA A 95 1.80 -12.74 3.90
N THR A 96 1.27 -12.38 5.07
CA THR A 96 -0.12 -12.63 5.45
C THR A 96 -1.02 -11.65 4.71
N VAL A 97 -2.08 -12.20 4.10
CA VAL A 97 -3.11 -11.44 3.37
C VAL A 97 -4.44 -11.60 4.09
N ALA A 98 -5.12 -10.50 4.38
CA ALA A 98 -6.47 -10.51 4.92
C ALA A 98 -7.50 -10.19 3.82
N VAL A 99 -8.59 -10.96 3.79
CA VAL A 99 -9.79 -10.61 3.04
C VAL A 99 -10.63 -9.69 3.91
N VAL A 100 -10.86 -8.46 3.47
CA VAL A 100 -11.62 -7.47 4.22
C VAL A 100 -13.08 -7.53 3.80
N ASP A 101 -13.90 -7.98 4.70
CA ASP A 101 -15.38 -7.99 4.61
C ASP A 101 -15.99 -6.79 5.36
N GLY A 102 -17.32 -6.73 5.42
CA GLY A 102 -18.03 -5.65 6.08
C GLY A 102 -17.77 -5.55 7.60
N ALA A 103 -17.38 -6.64 8.26
CA ALA A 103 -17.06 -6.64 9.69
C ALA A 103 -15.64 -6.08 9.98
N LEU A 104 -14.75 -6.18 9.00
CA LEU A 104 -13.38 -5.71 9.08
C LEU A 104 -13.19 -4.31 8.45
N ALA A 105 -14.16 -3.85 7.66
CA ALA A 105 -14.12 -2.51 7.07
C ALA A 105 -14.01 -1.41 8.13
N GLY A 106 -13.06 -0.49 7.95
CA GLY A 106 -12.80 0.60 8.88
C GLY A 106 -12.02 0.23 10.16
N ARG A 107 -11.66 -1.06 10.35
CA ARG A 107 -10.84 -1.49 11.50
C ARG A 107 -9.38 -1.03 11.32
N GLY A 108 -8.72 -0.80 12.44
CA GLY A 108 -7.37 -0.24 12.50
C GLY A 108 -7.33 1.30 12.43
N HIS A 109 -8.45 1.96 12.14
CA HIS A 109 -8.53 3.42 12.09
C HIS A 109 -8.20 4.07 13.45
N ASP A 110 -8.74 3.51 14.53
CA ASP A 110 -8.66 4.09 15.88
C ASP A 110 -7.29 3.88 16.55
N GLY A 111 -6.41 3.10 15.97
CA GLY A 111 -5.05 2.95 16.48
C GLY A 111 -4.45 1.56 16.38
N VAL A 112 -3.29 1.40 17.05
CA VAL A 112 -2.48 0.18 16.95
C VAL A 112 -3.19 -1.03 17.56
N ALA A 113 -3.89 -0.85 18.68
CA ALA A 113 -4.60 -1.95 19.34
C ALA A 113 -5.74 -2.49 18.48
N ASP A 114 -6.48 -1.61 17.79
CA ASP A 114 -7.57 -2.01 16.88
C ASP A 114 -7.01 -2.72 15.64
N SER A 115 -5.92 -2.24 15.04
CA SER A 115 -5.29 -2.91 13.90
C SER A 115 -4.71 -4.28 14.29
N ALA A 116 -4.07 -4.39 15.46
CA ALA A 116 -3.51 -5.65 15.94
C ALA A 116 -4.61 -6.70 16.26
N ALA A 117 -5.76 -6.25 16.76
CA ALA A 117 -6.89 -7.13 17.04
C ALA A 117 -7.59 -7.59 15.74
N ALA A 118 -7.75 -6.69 14.75
CA ALA A 118 -8.46 -6.98 13.51
C ALA A 118 -7.58 -7.69 12.47
N PHE A 119 -6.30 -7.33 12.39
CA PHE A 119 -5.39 -7.74 11.34
C PHE A 119 -4.01 -8.16 11.88
N PRO A 120 -3.92 -9.16 12.78
CA PRO A 120 -2.66 -9.53 13.43
C PRO A 120 -1.60 -9.96 12.40
N GLY A 121 -0.48 -9.25 12.38
CA GLY A 121 0.66 -9.56 11.51
C GLY A 121 0.32 -9.59 10.02
N THR A 122 -0.57 -8.72 9.56
CA THR A 122 -1.07 -8.65 8.19
C THR A 122 -0.32 -7.58 7.41
N ASP A 123 0.24 -7.93 6.26
CA ASP A 123 0.99 -7.02 5.40
C ASP A 123 0.33 -6.80 4.02
N ALA A 124 -0.81 -7.46 3.76
CA ALA A 124 -1.64 -7.20 2.59
C ALA A 124 -3.13 -7.34 2.92
N MET A 125 -3.96 -6.57 2.25
CA MET A 125 -5.42 -6.63 2.37
C MET A 125 -6.05 -6.61 0.99
N ILE A 126 -7.13 -7.36 0.81
CA ILE A 126 -7.91 -7.41 -0.42
C ILE A 126 -9.41 -7.30 -0.11
N THR A 127 -10.19 -6.71 -1.03
CA THR A 127 -11.65 -6.59 -0.92
C THR A 127 -12.31 -6.45 -2.30
N ASP A 128 -13.56 -6.83 -2.42
CA ASP A 128 -14.48 -6.48 -3.51
C ASP A 128 -15.58 -5.51 -3.06
N LEU A 129 -15.56 -5.09 -1.80
CA LEU A 129 -16.54 -4.17 -1.25
C LEU A 129 -16.25 -2.72 -1.67
N PRO A 130 -17.27 -1.98 -2.14
CA PRO A 130 -17.15 -0.56 -2.38
C PRO A 130 -17.01 0.21 -1.05
N ASP A 131 -16.44 1.40 -1.14
CA ASP A 131 -16.26 2.35 -0.05
C ASP A 131 -15.36 1.88 1.11
N VAL A 132 -14.65 0.76 0.95
CA VAL A 132 -13.63 0.30 1.89
C VAL A 132 -12.28 0.87 1.46
N ALA A 133 -11.71 1.77 2.27
CA ALA A 133 -10.40 2.38 2.01
C ALA A 133 -9.29 1.51 2.61
N LEU A 134 -8.82 0.50 1.85
CA LEU A 134 -7.66 -0.31 2.23
C LEU A 134 -6.42 0.58 2.28
N THR A 135 -5.70 0.58 3.39
CA THR A 135 -4.61 1.52 3.66
C THR A 135 -3.37 0.80 4.19
N ILE A 136 -2.24 0.97 3.50
CA ILE A 136 -0.91 0.48 3.92
C ILE A 136 -0.02 1.66 4.28
N LEU A 137 0.61 1.59 5.46
CA LEU A 137 1.49 2.63 5.99
C LEU A 137 2.95 2.29 5.71
N VAL A 138 3.71 3.27 5.22
CA VAL A 138 5.10 3.06 4.82
C VAL A 138 6.00 4.26 5.14
N ALA A 139 7.30 3.98 5.26
CA ALA A 139 8.43 4.88 5.14
C ALA A 139 9.61 4.01 4.65
N ASP A 140 9.96 4.12 3.38
CA ASP A 140 10.94 3.35 2.61
C ASP A 140 10.48 2.02 2.02
N CYS A 141 9.66 1.22 2.73
CA CYS A 141 9.08 0.02 2.13
C CYS A 141 8.15 0.41 0.98
N ALA A 142 8.08 -0.41 -0.08
CA ALA A 142 7.22 -0.14 -1.22
C ALA A 142 5.76 -0.46 -0.88
N PRO A 143 4.87 0.53 -0.97
CA PRO A 143 3.44 0.27 -0.94
C PRO A 143 3.00 -0.15 -2.35
N VAL A 144 2.28 -1.26 -2.45
CA VAL A 144 1.77 -1.77 -3.73
C VAL A 144 0.25 -1.76 -3.72
N VAL A 145 -0.35 -1.15 -4.74
CA VAL A 145 -1.79 -1.16 -4.98
C VAL A 145 -2.09 -2.13 -6.11
N LEU A 146 -3.11 -2.97 -5.94
CA LEU A 146 -3.60 -3.91 -6.94
C LEU A 146 -5.06 -3.58 -7.24
N TYR A 147 -5.44 -3.58 -8.51
CA TYR A 147 -6.81 -3.40 -8.95
C TYR A 147 -7.16 -4.36 -10.06
N ASP A 148 -8.29 -5.05 -9.92
CA ASP A 148 -8.88 -5.88 -10.95
C ASP A 148 -10.15 -5.18 -11.48
N PRO A 149 -10.12 -4.59 -12.69
CA PRO A 149 -11.29 -3.92 -13.26
C PRO A 149 -12.38 -4.91 -13.72
N VAL A 150 -12.01 -6.17 -14.00
CA VAL A 150 -12.92 -7.21 -14.49
C VAL A 150 -13.76 -7.76 -13.34
N ARG A 151 -13.11 -8.06 -12.20
CA ARG A 151 -13.76 -8.60 -11.00
C ARG A 151 -14.18 -7.52 -10.01
N ARG A 152 -13.82 -6.25 -10.28
CA ARG A 152 -14.04 -5.13 -9.37
C ARG A 152 -13.52 -5.45 -7.97
N ALA A 153 -12.25 -5.85 -7.90
CA ALA A 153 -11.57 -6.17 -6.66
C ALA A 153 -10.33 -5.30 -6.49
N ALA A 154 -10.02 -4.92 -5.26
CA ALA A 154 -8.87 -4.10 -4.94
C ALA A 154 -8.01 -4.76 -3.86
N GLY A 155 -6.72 -4.43 -3.86
CA GLY A 155 -5.78 -4.87 -2.84
C GLY A 155 -4.71 -3.84 -2.57
N VAL A 156 -4.11 -3.95 -1.40
CA VAL A 156 -2.91 -3.20 -1.00
C VAL A 156 -1.92 -4.15 -0.33
N ALA A 157 -0.62 -3.93 -0.57
CA ALA A 157 0.43 -4.75 0.05
C ALA A 157 1.60 -3.89 0.51
N HIS A 158 2.12 -4.18 1.71
CA HIS A 158 3.32 -3.61 2.28
C HIS A 158 4.53 -4.48 1.88
N SER A 159 5.29 -4.03 0.90
CA SER A 159 6.41 -4.78 0.34
C SER A 159 7.75 -4.13 0.71
N GLY A 160 8.20 -4.35 1.95
CA GLY A 160 9.58 -4.10 2.36
C GLY A 160 10.47 -5.28 1.97
N ARG A 161 11.81 -5.20 2.20
CA ARG A 161 12.74 -6.30 1.89
C ARG A 161 12.23 -7.64 2.43
N VAL A 162 11.95 -7.74 3.71
CA VAL A 162 11.53 -9.00 4.34
C VAL A 162 10.20 -9.51 3.78
N GLY A 163 9.20 -8.64 3.61
CA GLY A 163 7.90 -9.01 3.03
C GLY A 163 8.04 -9.46 1.57
N THR A 164 8.90 -8.79 0.79
CA THR A 164 9.22 -9.19 -0.59
C THR A 164 9.86 -10.57 -0.62
N LEU A 165 10.88 -10.81 0.21
CA LEU A 165 11.55 -12.12 0.27
C LEU A 165 10.60 -13.25 0.71
N LYS A 166 9.62 -12.94 1.56
CA LYS A 166 8.55 -13.87 1.96
C LYS A 166 7.45 -14.04 0.90
N GLY A 167 7.47 -13.23 -0.16
CA GLY A 167 6.52 -13.33 -1.27
C GLY A 167 5.16 -12.67 -1.00
N VAL A 168 5.10 -11.53 -0.31
CA VAL A 168 3.83 -10.83 -0.03
C VAL A 168 3.06 -10.51 -1.32
N ILE A 169 3.74 -10.12 -2.40
CA ILE A 169 3.10 -9.80 -3.68
C ILE A 169 2.47 -11.02 -4.34
N PRO A 170 3.19 -12.13 -4.61
CA PRO A 170 2.57 -13.32 -5.18
C PRO A 170 1.48 -13.92 -4.27
N GLN A 171 1.60 -13.81 -2.94
CA GLN A 171 0.52 -14.25 -2.04
C GLN A 171 -0.72 -13.38 -2.16
N THR A 172 -0.57 -12.06 -2.33
CA THR A 172 -1.71 -11.14 -2.56
C THR A 172 -2.43 -11.48 -3.87
N ILE A 173 -1.69 -11.66 -4.98
CA ILE A 173 -2.25 -12.06 -6.28
C ILE A 173 -2.99 -13.39 -6.17
N LYS A 174 -2.38 -14.38 -5.51
CA LYS A 174 -2.98 -15.69 -5.27
C LYS A 174 -4.25 -15.60 -4.44
N ALA A 175 -4.27 -14.73 -3.43
CA ALA A 175 -5.46 -14.48 -2.61
C ALA A 175 -6.58 -13.85 -3.44
N MET A 176 -6.29 -12.85 -4.28
CA MET A 176 -7.27 -12.23 -5.19
C MET A 176 -7.83 -13.27 -6.19
N ALA A 177 -6.98 -14.11 -6.75
CA ALA A 177 -7.42 -15.18 -7.64
C ALA A 177 -8.35 -16.20 -6.93
N ALA A 178 -7.97 -16.63 -5.73
CA ALA A 178 -8.74 -17.61 -4.96
C ALA A 178 -10.07 -17.07 -4.42
N THR A 179 -10.11 -15.78 -4.05
CA THR A 179 -11.28 -15.16 -3.39
C THR A 179 -12.25 -14.58 -4.41
N PHE A 180 -11.73 -13.87 -5.43
CA PHE A 180 -12.55 -13.09 -6.37
C PHE A 180 -12.50 -13.65 -7.80
N GLY A 181 -11.63 -14.65 -8.07
CA GLY A 181 -11.43 -15.18 -9.42
C GLY A 181 -10.62 -14.22 -10.31
N SER A 182 -9.82 -13.34 -9.73
CA SER A 182 -8.97 -12.40 -10.45
C SER A 182 -7.91 -13.15 -11.28
N ALA A 183 -7.80 -12.82 -12.56
CA ALA A 183 -6.71 -13.32 -13.39
C ALA A 183 -5.51 -12.34 -13.31
N PRO A 184 -4.28 -12.84 -13.15
CA PRO A 184 -3.10 -11.97 -13.12
C PRO A 184 -2.97 -11.05 -14.33
N ALA A 185 -3.45 -11.50 -15.49
CA ALA A 185 -3.43 -10.72 -16.74
C ALA A 185 -4.33 -9.47 -16.70
N ASP A 186 -5.36 -9.46 -15.86
CA ASP A 186 -6.32 -8.36 -15.73
C ASP A 186 -5.90 -7.34 -14.66
N LEU A 187 -4.93 -7.69 -13.80
CA LEU A 187 -4.51 -6.84 -12.69
C LEU A 187 -3.76 -5.60 -13.18
N LEU A 188 -4.15 -4.45 -12.67
CA LEU A 188 -3.42 -3.18 -12.76
C LEU A 188 -2.69 -2.96 -11.43
N ILE A 189 -1.38 -2.74 -11.52
CA ILE A 189 -0.50 -2.67 -10.35
C ILE A 189 0.12 -1.28 -10.24
N GLY A 190 0.05 -0.68 -9.06
CA GLY A 190 0.76 0.53 -8.72
C GLY A 190 1.85 0.26 -7.68
N ILE A 191 3.11 0.57 -7.99
CA ILE A 191 4.21 0.59 -7.02
C ILE A 191 4.41 2.05 -6.61
N GLY A 192 4.18 2.36 -5.34
CA GLY A 192 4.33 3.72 -4.82
C GLY A 192 5.77 4.06 -4.44
N PRO A 193 5.99 5.29 -3.93
CA PRO A 193 7.30 5.74 -3.48
C PRO A 193 7.91 4.78 -2.46
N ALA A 194 9.18 4.45 -2.67
CA ALA A 194 9.94 3.54 -1.82
C ALA A 194 11.40 3.96 -1.80
N ILE A 195 12.21 3.34 -0.96
CA ILE A 195 13.65 3.58 -0.98
C ILE A 195 14.24 3.11 -2.33
N GLY A 196 14.94 4.02 -3.02
CA GLY A 196 15.52 3.76 -4.32
C GLY A 196 16.70 2.78 -4.27
N ALA A 197 16.97 2.12 -5.41
CA ALA A 197 18.05 1.15 -5.51
C ALA A 197 19.40 1.71 -5.08
N ALA A 198 19.75 2.95 -5.47
CA ALA A 198 20.99 3.61 -5.09
C ALA A 198 21.07 3.97 -3.59
N SER A 199 19.93 4.10 -2.94
CA SER A 199 19.79 4.52 -1.53
C SER A 199 19.68 3.37 -0.55
N TYR A 200 19.36 2.16 -1.02
CA TYR A 200 19.06 1.02 -0.16
C TYR A 200 20.28 0.12 0.07
N GLU A 201 21.31 0.63 0.73
CA GLU A 201 22.47 -0.19 1.13
C GLU A 201 22.06 -1.19 2.22
N ILE A 202 22.43 -2.46 2.05
CA ILE A 202 22.21 -3.60 2.96
C ILE A 202 23.53 -4.31 3.27
N GLY A 203 23.55 -5.12 4.33
CA GLY A 203 24.71 -5.90 4.74
C GLY A 203 24.83 -7.24 4.00
N ALA A 204 25.91 -7.95 4.26
CA ALA A 204 26.19 -9.25 3.64
C ALA A 204 25.13 -10.31 3.99
N ALA A 205 24.62 -10.29 5.24
CA ALA A 205 23.58 -11.23 5.66
C ALA A 205 22.28 -11.01 4.88
N GLU A 206 21.85 -9.75 4.78
CA GLU A 206 20.65 -9.39 4.02
C GLU A 206 20.82 -9.67 2.51
N ALA A 207 22.03 -9.45 1.96
CA ALA A 207 22.32 -9.79 0.57
C ALA A 207 22.25 -11.31 0.34
N ALA A 208 22.73 -12.11 1.28
CA ALA A 208 22.61 -13.58 1.22
C ALA A 208 21.13 -14.02 1.26
N GLU A 209 20.26 -13.37 2.05
CA GLU A 209 18.81 -13.64 2.04
C GLU A 209 18.18 -13.32 0.67
N VAL A 210 18.59 -12.24 0.00
CA VAL A 210 18.14 -11.92 -1.37
C VAL A 210 18.56 -13.01 -2.34
N MET A 211 19.82 -13.45 -2.26
CA MET A 211 20.32 -14.55 -3.11
C MET A 211 19.57 -15.87 -2.84
N ALA A 212 19.28 -16.19 -1.58
CA ALA A 212 18.51 -17.39 -1.22
C ALA A 212 17.06 -17.34 -1.78
N ALA A 213 16.44 -16.17 -1.79
CA ALA A 213 15.05 -16.00 -2.25
C ALA A 213 14.92 -15.95 -3.78
N PHE A 214 15.89 -15.38 -4.49
CA PHE A 214 15.81 -15.15 -5.94
C PHE A 214 16.79 -15.99 -6.76
N GLY A 215 17.64 -16.81 -6.12
CA GLY A 215 18.65 -17.62 -6.82
C GLY A 215 19.60 -16.75 -7.65
N GLU A 216 19.99 -17.22 -8.80
CA GLU A 216 20.88 -16.49 -9.73
C GLU A 216 20.34 -15.11 -10.10
N ALA A 217 19.03 -14.94 -10.17
CA ALA A 217 18.43 -13.65 -10.44
C ALA A 217 18.65 -12.61 -9.32
N GLY A 218 18.97 -13.05 -8.12
CA GLY A 218 19.34 -12.18 -7.01
C GLY A 218 20.57 -11.33 -7.28
N THR A 219 21.50 -11.82 -8.11
CA THR A 219 22.71 -11.08 -8.51
C THR A 219 22.39 -9.76 -9.23
N ARG A 220 21.30 -9.74 -10.02
CA ARG A 220 20.84 -8.54 -10.75
C ARG A 220 20.08 -7.55 -9.87
N LEU A 221 19.70 -7.96 -8.66
CA LEU A 221 19.00 -7.12 -7.67
C LEU A 221 19.98 -6.48 -6.70
N LEU A 222 21.25 -6.86 -6.73
CA LEU A 222 22.29 -6.41 -5.82
C LEU A 222 23.42 -5.71 -6.61
N THR A 223 23.80 -4.52 -6.18
CA THR A 223 24.98 -3.82 -6.70
C THR A 223 25.99 -3.69 -5.56
N PRO A 224 27.17 -4.32 -5.63
CA PRO A 224 28.22 -4.19 -4.63
C PRO A 224 28.66 -2.72 -4.47
N THR A 225 28.85 -2.27 -3.23
CA THR A 225 29.28 -0.89 -2.91
C THR A 225 30.65 -0.86 -2.25
N ARG A 226 30.83 -1.57 -1.14
CA ARG A 226 32.05 -1.68 -0.36
C ARG A 226 32.13 -3.06 0.27
N PRO A 227 33.26 -3.51 0.82
CA PRO A 227 33.39 -4.85 1.40
C PRO A 227 32.25 -5.18 2.37
N GLY A 228 31.53 -6.28 2.09
CA GLY A 228 30.37 -6.74 2.87
C GLY A 228 29.10 -5.91 2.72
N ARG A 229 28.99 -5.01 1.73
CA ARG A 229 27.83 -4.19 1.48
C ARG A 229 27.43 -4.21 -0.01
N ALA A 230 26.12 -4.11 -0.23
CA ALA A 230 25.53 -3.94 -1.54
C ALA A 230 24.29 -3.06 -1.46
N THR A 231 23.91 -2.40 -2.52
CA THR A 231 22.57 -1.82 -2.64
C THR A 231 21.60 -2.86 -3.19
N PHE A 232 20.34 -2.80 -2.76
CA PHE A 232 19.26 -3.71 -3.17
C PHE A 232 18.17 -2.96 -3.94
N ASP A 233 17.86 -3.42 -5.15
CA ASP A 233 16.77 -2.89 -5.96
C ASP A 233 15.44 -3.57 -5.57
N LEU A 234 14.75 -2.95 -4.59
CA LEU A 234 13.46 -3.43 -4.09
C LEU A 234 12.38 -3.41 -5.18
N ALA A 235 12.32 -2.34 -5.98
CA ALA A 235 11.34 -2.20 -7.03
C ALA A 235 11.53 -3.24 -8.16
N ALA A 236 12.79 -3.52 -8.54
CA ALA A 236 13.09 -4.60 -9.49
C ALA A 236 12.71 -5.99 -8.93
N ALA A 237 12.92 -6.24 -7.63
CA ALA A 237 12.50 -7.48 -6.98
C ALA A 237 10.97 -7.66 -7.04
N ILE A 238 10.21 -6.59 -6.77
CA ILE A 238 8.74 -6.61 -6.87
C ILE A 238 8.32 -6.85 -8.33
N ARG A 239 8.87 -6.10 -9.30
CA ARG A 239 8.57 -6.29 -10.73
C ARG A 239 8.86 -7.72 -11.20
N ARG A 240 9.94 -8.33 -10.70
CA ARG A 240 10.25 -9.72 -11.00
C ARG A 240 9.21 -10.69 -10.45
N GLN A 241 8.71 -10.47 -9.22
CA GLN A 241 7.64 -11.29 -8.65
C GLN A 241 6.33 -11.14 -9.42
N LEU A 242 6.00 -9.92 -9.87
CA LEU A 242 4.82 -9.65 -10.71
C LEU A 242 4.92 -10.38 -12.04
N ALA A 243 6.07 -10.32 -12.71
CA ALA A 243 6.31 -11.03 -13.96
C ALA A 243 6.22 -12.55 -13.78
N ALA A 244 6.78 -13.10 -12.70
CA ALA A 244 6.68 -14.53 -12.36
C ALA A 244 5.24 -14.97 -12.05
N ALA A 245 4.40 -14.05 -11.57
CA ALA A 245 2.97 -14.25 -11.37
C ALA A 245 2.14 -14.01 -12.65
N ALA A 246 2.77 -13.83 -13.82
CA ALA A 246 2.15 -13.57 -15.11
C ALA A 246 1.35 -12.26 -15.20
N VAL A 247 1.68 -11.24 -14.40
CA VAL A 247 1.16 -9.89 -14.59
C VAL A 247 1.88 -9.23 -15.76
N PRO A 248 1.16 -8.69 -16.77
CA PRO A 248 1.76 -8.03 -17.91
C PRO A 248 2.57 -6.79 -17.49
N ALA A 249 3.75 -6.59 -18.07
CA ALA A 249 4.59 -5.45 -17.74
C ALA A 249 3.91 -4.10 -18.01
N GLY A 250 3.06 -4.02 -19.04
CA GLY A 250 2.27 -2.82 -19.36
C GLY A 250 1.22 -2.45 -18.30
N ASN A 251 0.86 -3.39 -17.43
CA ASN A 251 -0.10 -3.18 -16.34
C ASN A 251 0.60 -2.74 -15.03
N VAL A 252 1.94 -2.63 -15.02
CA VAL A 252 2.71 -2.25 -13.84
C VAL A 252 3.14 -0.79 -13.94
N HIS A 253 2.63 0.04 -13.05
CA HIS A 253 2.88 1.48 -12.98
C HIS A 253 3.73 1.78 -11.73
N ASP A 254 5.00 2.09 -11.92
CA ASP A 254 5.93 2.43 -10.86
C ASP A 254 6.12 3.96 -10.82
N MET A 255 5.89 4.56 -9.66
CA MET A 255 6.13 6.00 -9.47
C MET A 255 7.62 6.35 -9.51
N ALA A 256 8.51 5.38 -9.29
CA ALA A 256 9.96 5.52 -9.34
C ALA A 256 10.51 6.69 -8.49
N ILE A 257 9.89 6.94 -7.33
CA ILE A 257 10.29 8.00 -6.40
C ILE A 257 11.09 7.37 -5.26
N ASP A 258 12.32 7.85 -5.07
CA ASP A 258 13.17 7.47 -3.94
C ASP A 258 12.81 8.28 -2.70
N THR A 259 12.26 7.63 -1.67
CA THR A 259 11.84 8.27 -0.43
C THR A 259 13.00 8.83 0.37
N ARG A 260 14.22 8.22 0.25
CA ARG A 260 15.39 8.69 0.99
C ARG A 260 15.89 10.05 0.49
N THR A 261 15.75 10.34 -0.78
CA THR A 261 16.12 11.63 -1.39
C THR A 261 14.92 12.56 -1.55
N GLY A 262 13.69 12.02 -1.58
CA GLY A 262 12.44 12.76 -1.70
C GLY A 262 11.81 13.13 -0.35
N THR A 263 12.61 13.51 0.65
CA THR A 263 12.14 13.79 2.03
C THR A 263 11.27 15.04 2.14
N ASP A 264 11.27 15.90 1.15
CA ASP A 264 10.36 17.03 1.10
C ASP A 264 8.90 16.56 0.99
N ASP A 265 8.65 15.49 0.25
CA ASP A 265 7.30 14.95 0.02
C ASP A 265 6.98 13.70 0.84
N PHE A 266 7.99 12.91 1.25
CA PHE A 266 7.78 11.60 1.87
C PHE A 266 8.58 11.40 3.16
N PHE A 267 8.04 10.62 4.09
CA PHE A 267 8.80 10.15 5.23
C PHE A 267 9.77 9.04 4.80
N SER A 268 10.98 9.06 5.36
CA SER A 268 11.98 8.03 5.15
C SER A 268 12.65 7.65 6.46
N ASP A 269 12.50 6.40 6.87
CA ASP A 269 13.11 5.82 8.07
C ASP A 269 14.64 5.68 7.91
N ARG A 270 15.12 5.55 6.67
CA ARG A 270 16.53 5.51 6.34
C ARG A 270 17.18 6.90 6.37
N ALA A 271 16.44 7.96 6.04
CA ALA A 271 16.95 9.32 6.04
C ALA A 271 17.01 9.90 7.46
N ALA A 272 15.97 9.67 8.28
CA ALA A 272 15.89 10.21 9.65
C ALA A 272 14.99 9.34 10.53
N ARG A 273 15.40 9.15 11.80
CA ARG A 273 14.63 8.50 12.86
C ARG A 273 14.58 9.37 14.11
N PRO A 274 13.40 9.45 14.77
CA PRO A 274 12.11 8.89 14.37
C PRO A 274 11.52 9.62 13.15
N CYS A 275 10.55 9.00 12.46
CA CYS A 275 9.82 9.65 11.38
C CYS A 275 8.39 9.13 11.26
N GLY A 276 7.53 9.90 10.59
CA GLY A 276 6.16 9.52 10.31
C GLY A 276 6.01 8.39 9.30
N ARG A 277 4.73 8.09 8.98
CA ARG A 277 4.36 7.13 7.93
C ARG A 277 3.37 7.81 6.99
N PHE A 278 3.64 7.73 5.69
CA PHE A 278 2.67 8.03 4.65
C PHE A 278 1.94 6.76 4.23
N ALA A 279 0.93 6.86 3.35
CA ALA A 279 0.09 5.72 3.02
C ALA A 279 -0.12 5.55 1.52
N ALA A 280 -0.32 4.29 1.08
CA ALA A 280 -1.02 3.99 -0.17
C ALA A 280 -2.42 3.46 0.12
N ILE A 281 -3.37 3.85 -0.71
CA ILE A 281 -4.79 3.57 -0.55
C ILE A 281 -5.37 3.01 -1.84
N ALA A 282 -6.17 1.94 -1.70
CA ALA A 282 -7.08 1.43 -2.71
C ALA A 282 -8.51 1.47 -2.17
N ARG A 283 -9.45 2.05 -2.94
CA ARG A 283 -10.88 2.08 -2.62
C ARG A 283 -11.69 1.88 -3.88
N LEU A 284 -12.58 0.91 -3.89
CA LEU A 284 -13.58 0.75 -4.95
C LEU A 284 -14.71 1.75 -4.74
N HIS A 285 -15.23 2.30 -5.83
CA HIS A 285 -16.41 3.15 -5.81
C HIS A 285 -17.66 2.32 -6.09
N ARG A 286 -18.82 2.73 -5.58
CA ARG A 286 -20.10 2.11 -5.97
C ARG A 286 -20.33 2.28 -7.45
N ALA A 287 -20.96 1.30 -8.08
CA ALA A 287 -21.48 1.49 -9.42
C ALA A 287 -22.60 2.54 -9.40
N ALA A 288 -22.74 3.28 -10.47
CA ALA A 288 -23.73 4.37 -10.53
C ALA A 288 -25.19 3.91 -10.37
N ASP A 289 -25.44 2.63 -10.59
CA ASP A 289 -26.73 1.95 -10.46
C ASP A 289 -26.93 1.25 -9.09
N GLU A 290 -25.90 1.17 -8.24
CA GLU A 290 -25.99 0.61 -6.91
C GLU A 290 -26.57 1.62 -5.91
N SER A 291 -27.84 1.44 -5.51
CA SER A 291 -28.43 2.20 -4.42
C SER A 291 -27.69 1.98 -3.10
N PRO A 292 -27.55 3.00 -2.23
CA PRO A 292 -26.96 2.82 -0.91
C PRO A 292 -27.76 1.78 -0.12
N PRO A 293 -27.12 0.94 0.72
CA PRO A 293 -27.83 -0.01 1.56
C PRO A 293 -28.83 0.75 2.41
N ARG A 294 -30.10 0.29 2.42
CA ARG A 294 -31.13 0.87 3.30
C ARG A 294 -30.66 0.73 4.74
N ALA A 295 -30.58 1.85 5.45
CA ALA A 295 -30.36 1.85 6.89
C ALA A 295 -31.45 1.01 7.55
N GLY A 296 -31.08 -0.16 8.11
CA GLY A 296 -32.02 -1.00 8.88
C GLY A 296 -32.13 -2.47 8.49
N THR A 297 -31.41 -2.99 7.49
CA THR A 297 -31.43 -4.43 7.23
C THR A 297 -30.26 -5.10 7.95
N SER A 298 -30.51 -5.63 9.13
CA SER A 298 -29.63 -6.57 9.83
C SER A 298 -29.47 -7.82 8.96
N VAL A 299 -28.36 -7.89 8.22
CA VAL A 299 -27.95 -9.12 7.57
C VAL A 299 -27.50 -10.07 8.67
N LEU A 300 -28.25 -11.17 8.85
CA LEU A 300 -27.85 -12.26 9.72
C LEU A 300 -26.46 -12.75 9.34
N THR A 301 -25.46 -12.32 10.11
CA THR A 301 -24.06 -12.66 9.95
C THR A 301 -23.86 -14.14 10.26
N ARG A 302 -23.49 -14.93 9.24
CA ARG A 302 -22.65 -16.10 9.49
C ARG A 302 -21.37 -15.58 10.16
N SER A 303 -21.05 -16.11 11.34
CA SER A 303 -19.84 -15.77 12.08
C SER A 303 -18.62 -15.92 11.16
N PRO A 304 -17.87 -14.86 10.84
CA PRO A 304 -16.74 -14.97 9.95
C PRO A 304 -15.57 -15.54 10.75
N ALA A 305 -15.16 -16.75 10.40
CA ALA A 305 -13.80 -17.15 10.73
C ALA A 305 -12.86 -16.24 9.93
N LEU A 306 -11.99 -15.50 10.62
CA LEU A 306 -10.94 -14.67 10.02
C LEU A 306 -10.14 -15.58 9.05
N THR A 307 -10.35 -15.42 7.75
CA THR A 307 -9.64 -16.22 6.74
C THR A 307 -8.27 -15.62 6.53
N LEU A 308 -7.33 -15.92 7.45
CA LEU A 308 -5.92 -15.63 7.29
C LEU A 308 -5.31 -16.72 6.40
N LEU A 309 -5.01 -16.38 5.16
CA LEU A 309 -4.27 -17.26 4.26
C LEU A 309 -2.80 -17.26 4.67
N LYS A 310 -2.41 -18.24 5.52
CA LYS A 310 -1.01 -18.45 5.91
C LYS A 310 -0.23 -19.06 4.76
N SER A 311 0.94 -18.50 4.45
CA SER A 311 1.86 -18.99 3.44
C SER A 311 2.49 -20.33 3.85
N LYS A 312 2.44 -21.35 2.95
CA LYS A 312 3.45 -22.41 2.95
C LYS A 312 4.73 -21.84 2.29
N PRO A 313 5.93 -22.16 2.79
CA PRO A 313 7.16 -21.73 2.13
C PRO A 313 7.22 -22.26 0.70
N LEU A 314 7.57 -21.38 -0.24
CA LEU A 314 7.87 -21.76 -1.62
C LEU A 314 9.06 -22.72 -1.60
N ARG A 315 8.92 -23.92 -2.20
CA ARG A 315 10.06 -24.77 -2.49
C ARG A 315 10.88 -24.11 -3.60
N PRO A 316 12.21 -24.09 -3.51
CA PRO A 316 13.05 -23.62 -4.61
C PRO A 316 12.85 -24.54 -5.83
N ALA A 317 12.71 -23.90 -7.00
CA ALA A 317 12.77 -24.58 -8.30
C ALA A 317 14.20 -24.72 -8.77
#